data_e82ab2c893bfc7f67356aa8a31e9c6fb
#
_entry.id   e82ab2c893bfc7f67356aa8a31e9c6fb
#
_cell.length_a   1.000
_cell.length_b   1.000
_cell.length_c   1.000
_cell.angle_alpha   90.00
_cell.angle_beta   90.00
_cell.angle_gamma   90.00
#
_symmetry.space_group_name_H-M   'P 1'
#
loop_
_entity.id
_entity.type
_entity.pdbx_description
1 polymer ?
#
loop_
_entity_poly.entity_id
_entity_poly.type
_entity_poly.pdbx_seq_one_letter_code
_entity_poly.pdbx_strand_id
1 'polypeptide(L)'
;MAEPRIVNGLSVDVEDWFQVGAFENVIERSNWDGLSCRVERNTDLILEMFAEADVKATFFTLGWVAERYGPMMRRIAEQGHEIASHGYDHARVFTLGRDRFAADIERARKLLEDTSGTAVTGYRAPSFSIDQRTPWAYAVLAEQGYAYSSSVAPIVHDHYGWREAPRFAFQPLAGSSLVEIPVTTAMLGGRRVAAGGGGFFRVLPYAFSRWAIRQVNRQDRRPAIFYFHPWEIDPDQPRVPHAPVKSRLRHYTNLDKMAPKLRGLVHEFAWGRMDMLAHREAAVAQELVA
;
A
#
# COMPACT_ATOMS: atom_id res chain seq x y z
N MET A 1 -2.71 34.50 -5.58
CA MET A 1 -1.81 33.36 -5.89
C MET A 1 -2.62 32.08 -5.74
N ALA A 2 -2.54 31.16 -6.69
CA ALA A 2 -3.21 29.86 -6.55
C ALA A 2 -2.57 29.11 -5.35
N GLU A 3 -3.39 28.52 -4.47
CA GLU A 3 -2.88 27.68 -3.38
C GLU A 3 -2.03 26.55 -3.99
N PRO A 4 -0.86 26.22 -3.39
CA PRO A 4 -0.03 25.14 -3.90
C PRO A 4 -0.82 23.83 -3.91
N ARG A 5 -0.81 23.15 -5.04
CA ARG A 5 -1.51 21.86 -5.21
C ARG A 5 -0.88 20.83 -4.27
N ILE A 6 -1.68 20.24 -3.36
CA ILE A 6 -1.21 19.21 -2.45
C ILE A 6 -0.85 17.95 -3.27
N VAL A 7 0.38 17.45 -3.10
CA VAL A 7 0.83 16.19 -3.67
C VAL A 7 0.40 15.07 -2.72
N ASN A 8 -0.41 14.13 -3.24
CA ASN A 8 -0.92 12.96 -2.52
C ASN A 8 0.02 11.77 -2.67
N GLY A 9 -0.04 10.80 -1.76
CA GLY A 9 0.70 9.56 -1.86
C GLY A 9 -0.03 8.53 -2.72
N LEU A 10 0.65 8.01 -3.76
CA LEU A 10 0.16 6.92 -4.58
C LEU A 10 1.02 5.69 -4.36
N SER A 11 0.39 4.55 -4.10
CA SER A 11 1.11 3.30 -3.91
C SER A 11 0.42 2.10 -4.55
N VAL A 12 1.25 1.11 -4.87
CA VAL A 12 0.85 -0.18 -5.43
C VAL A 12 1.38 -1.27 -4.50
N ASP A 13 0.49 -2.12 -3.98
CA ASP A 13 0.89 -3.27 -3.20
C ASP A 13 1.09 -4.44 -4.18
N VAL A 14 2.36 -4.75 -4.48
CA VAL A 14 2.74 -5.66 -5.57
C VAL A 14 2.66 -7.10 -5.09
N GLU A 15 1.49 -7.65 -5.30
CA GLU A 15 1.13 -9.05 -5.04
C GLU A 15 0.30 -9.60 -6.19
N ASP A 16 0.28 -10.93 -6.35
CA ASP A 16 -0.57 -11.59 -7.35
C ASP A 16 -1.97 -11.92 -6.79
N TRP A 17 -2.91 -12.23 -7.67
CA TRP A 17 -4.31 -12.52 -7.36
C TRP A 17 -4.49 -13.61 -6.29
N PHE A 18 -3.53 -14.53 -6.16
CA PHE A 18 -3.59 -15.64 -5.20
C PHE A 18 -2.94 -15.34 -3.85
N GLN A 19 -2.19 -14.24 -3.73
CA GLN A 19 -1.45 -13.87 -2.51
C GLN A 19 -2.30 -13.06 -1.53
N VAL A 20 -3.52 -12.71 -1.93
CA VAL A 20 -4.43 -11.85 -1.17
C VAL A 20 -4.96 -12.52 0.08
N GLY A 21 -5.13 -11.77 1.16
CA GLY A 21 -5.73 -12.27 2.40
C GLY A 21 -7.15 -12.85 2.24
N ALA A 22 -7.86 -12.49 1.15
CA ALA A 22 -9.18 -13.03 0.84
C ALA A 22 -9.17 -14.54 0.53
N PHE A 23 -8.03 -15.08 0.08
CA PHE A 23 -7.86 -16.48 -0.32
C PHE A 23 -6.88 -17.25 0.55
N GLU A 24 -6.31 -16.67 1.61
CA GLU A 24 -5.31 -17.30 2.47
C GLU A 24 -5.74 -18.64 3.09
N ASN A 25 -7.06 -18.86 3.26
CA ASN A 25 -7.62 -20.11 3.81
C ASN A 25 -7.94 -21.17 2.75
N VAL A 26 -7.75 -20.86 1.47
CA VAL A 26 -8.08 -21.79 0.36
C VAL A 26 -6.92 -21.99 -0.61
N ILE A 27 -5.91 -21.13 -0.56
CA ILE A 27 -4.68 -21.21 -1.36
C ILE A 27 -3.50 -21.22 -0.39
N GLU A 28 -2.88 -22.39 -0.23
CA GLU A 28 -1.69 -22.52 0.60
C GLU A 28 -0.46 -21.91 -0.10
N ARG A 29 0.45 -21.30 0.69
CA ARG A 29 1.70 -20.70 0.16
C ARG A 29 2.57 -21.71 -0.59
N SER A 30 2.60 -22.97 -0.14
CA SER A 30 3.31 -24.07 -0.80
C SER A 30 2.88 -24.32 -2.24
N ASN A 31 1.67 -23.86 -2.62
CA ASN A 31 1.11 -24.07 -3.96
C ASN A 31 1.35 -22.86 -4.91
N TRP A 32 1.90 -21.76 -4.42
CA TRP A 32 2.05 -20.53 -5.21
C TRP A 32 2.90 -20.71 -6.47
N ASP A 33 3.98 -21.49 -6.38
CA ASP A 33 4.87 -21.75 -7.53
C ASP A 33 4.20 -22.51 -8.68
N GLY A 34 3.09 -23.19 -8.39
CA GLY A 34 2.28 -23.90 -9.39
C GLY A 34 1.15 -23.07 -10.01
N LEU A 35 0.95 -21.83 -9.55
CA LEU A 35 -0.15 -20.98 -10.02
C LEU A 35 0.30 -20.06 -11.17
N SER A 36 -0.65 -19.75 -12.05
CA SER A 36 -0.40 -18.82 -13.16
C SER A 36 -0.25 -17.39 -12.64
N CYS A 37 0.98 -16.91 -12.57
CA CYS A 37 1.30 -15.55 -12.14
C CYS A 37 0.89 -14.52 -13.20
N ARG A 38 0.38 -13.40 -12.72
CA ARG A 38 -0.04 -12.26 -13.54
C ARG A 38 0.54 -10.92 -13.07
N VAL A 39 1.28 -10.94 -11.97
CA VAL A 39 1.81 -9.75 -11.30
C VAL A 39 2.70 -8.91 -12.23
N GLU A 40 3.59 -9.55 -13.02
CA GLU A 40 4.49 -8.83 -13.92
C GLU A 40 3.72 -8.10 -15.02
N ARG A 41 2.87 -8.82 -15.77
CA ARG A 41 2.02 -8.21 -16.82
C ARG A 41 1.19 -7.06 -16.29
N ASN A 42 0.55 -7.25 -15.15
CA ASN A 42 -0.33 -6.24 -14.58
C ASN A 42 0.45 -5.03 -14.05
N THR A 43 1.65 -5.26 -13.52
CA THR A 43 2.55 -4.18 -13.09
C THR A 43 3.03 -3.37 -14.29
N ASP A 44 3.40 -4.01 -15.40
CA ASP A 44 3.81 -3.32 -16.64
C ASP A 44 2.67 -2.42 -17.18
N LEU A 45 1.42 -2.87 -17.17
CA LEU A 45 0.26 -2.04 -17.53
C LEU A 45 0.06 -0.83 -16.59
N ILE A 46 0.38 -0.98 -15.31
CA ILE A 46 0.36 0.13 -14.34
C ILE A 46 1.48 1.13 -14.64
N LEU A 47 2.68 0.64 -14.93
CA LEU A 47 3.83 1.49 -15.30
C LEU A 47 3.54 2.31 -16.56
N GLU A 48 2.93 1.70 -17.59
CA GLU A 48 2.47 2.41 -18.79
C GLU A 48 1.47 3.52 -18.43
N MET A 49 0.47 3.21 -17.61
CA MET A 49 -0.55 4.19 -17.17
C MET A 49 0.10 5.36 -16.38
N PHE A 50 1.09 5.08 -15.54
CA PHE A 50 1.78 6.11 -14.76
C PHE A 50 2.71 6.96 -15.62
N ALA A 51 3.36 6.35 -16.63
CA ALA A 51 4.15 7.07 -17.62
C ALA A 51 3.30 8.03 -18.46
N GLU A 52 2.12 7.59 -18.94
CA GLU A 52 1.15 8.43 -19.66
C GLU A 52 0.70 9.65 -18.84
N ALA A 53 0.58 9.51 -17.51
CA ALA A 53 0.12 10.57 -16.61
C ALA A 53 1.26 11.40 -15.98
N ASP A 54 2.53 11.07 -16.28
CA ASP A 54 3.73 11.62 -15.62
C ASP A 54 3.67 11.55 -14.08
N VAL A 55 3.24 10.40 -13.55
CA VAL A 55 3.08 10.15 -12.12
C VAL A 55 4.16 9.19 -11.63
N LYS A 56 4.72 9.48 -10.45
CA LYS A 56 5.59 8.55 -9.71
C LYS A 56 4.86 8.06 -8.46
N ALA A 57 5.08 6.78 -8.13
CA ALA A 57 4.42 6.09 -7.03
C ALA A 57 5.40 5.21 -6.26
N THR A 58 4.94 4.68 -5.13
CA THR A 58 5.66 3.68 -4.33
C THR A 58 5.08 2.30 -4.60
N PHE A 59 5.95 1.33 -4.87
CA PHE A 59 5.60 -0.08 -5.08
C PHE A 59 6.02 -0.88 -3.85
N PHE A 60 5.08 -1.14 -2.94
CA PHE A 60 5.27 -2.03 -1.80
C PHE A 60 5.24 -3.46 -2.29
N THR A 61 6.39 -4.08 -2.39
CA THR A 61 6.56 -5.36 -3.09
C THR A 61 6.88 -6.48 -2.12
N LEU A 62 6.26 -7.65 -2.33
CA LEU A 62 6.61 -8.88 -1.62
C LEU A 62 8.00 -9.37 -2.01
N GLY A 63 8.80 -9.82 -1.03
CA GLY A 63 10.09 -10.45 -1.30
C GLY A 63 9.97 -11.67 -2.21
N TRP A 64 8.89 -12.46 -2.09
CA TRP A 64 8.57 -13.58 -2.97
C TRP A 64 8.44 -13.16 -4.45
N VAL A 65 7.85 -12.00 -4.71
CA VAL A 65 7.73 -11.43 -6.06
C VAL A 65 9.09 -10.95 -6.56
N ALA A 66 9.83 -10.22 -5.73
CA ALA A 66 11.17 -9.72 -6.09
C ALA A 66 12.14 -10.85 -6.45
N GLU A 67 12.12 -11.95 -5.71
CA GLU A 67 12.95 -13.14 -5.96
C GLU A 67 12.72 -13.75 -7.34
N ARG A 68 11.51 -13.65 -7.89
CA ARG A 68 11.11 -14.25 -9.16
C ARG A 68 11.11 -13.29 -10.34
N TYR A 69 10.89 -12.01 -10.08
CA TYR A 69 10.67 -10.98 -11.09
C TYR A 69 11.68 -9.83 -11.00
N GLY A 70 12.98 -10.14 -10.78
CA GLY A 70 14.04 -9.14 -10.67
C GLY A 70 14.08 -8.13 -11.84
N PRO A 71 13.90 -8.53 -13.12
CA PRO A 71 13.79 -7.58 -14.22
C PRO A 71 12.63 -6.57 -14.07
N MET A 72 11.49 -6.99 -13.53
CA MET A 72 10.36 -6.09 -13.22
C MET A 72 10.75 -5.09 -12.14
N MET A 73 11.49 -5.51 -11.08
CA MET A 73 11.97 -4.61 -10.04
C MET A 73 12.85 -3.50 -10.61
N ARG A 74 13.77 -3.85 -11.52
CA ARG A 74 14.61 -2.85 -12.21
C ARG A 74 13.79 -1.88 -13.05
N ARG A 75 12.81 -2.36 -13.82
CA ARG A 75 11.93 -1.49 -14.62
C ARG A 75 11.16 -0.47 -13.75
N ILE A 76 10.67 -0.90 -12.59
CA ILE A 76 10.00 0.00 -11.62
C ILE A 76 10.96 1.10 -11.16
N ALA A 77 12.18 0.72 -10.75
CA ALA A 77 13.20 1.65 -10.24
C ALA A 77 13.70 2.62 -11.34
N GLU A 78 14.01 2.10 -12.54
CA GLU A 78 14.51 2.87 -13.70
C GLU A 78 13.49 3.92 -14.17
N GLN A 79 12.20 3.68 -13.98
CA GLN A 79 11.16 4.67 -14.26
C GLN A 79 10.99 5.71 -13.13
N GLY A 80 11.82 5.68 -12.09
CA GLY A 80 11.86 6.66 -11.00
C GLY A 80 10.79 6.45 -9.92
N HIS A 81 10.15 5.28 -9.88
CA HIS A 81 9.27 4.88 -8.78
C HIS A 81 10.09 4.42 -7.58
N GLU A 82 9.49 4.49 -6.39
CA GLU A 82 10.07 3.94 -5.18
C GLU A 82 9.71 2.46 -5.07
N ILE A 83 10.69 1.63 -4.68
CA ILE A 83 10.45 0.26 -4.20
C ILE A 83 10.51 0.26 -2.69
N ALA A 84 9.47 -0.30 -2.07
CA ALA A 84 9.32 -0.44 -0.63
C ALA A 84 8.93 -1.89 -0.28
N SER A 85 9.12 -2.28 0.98
CA SER A 85 8.87 -3.65 1.42
C SER A 85 7.41 -3.89 1.80
N HIS A 86 6.87 -5.04 1.33
CA HIS A 86 5.58 -5.59 1.76
C HIS A 86 5.71 -6.90 2.56
N GLY A 87 6.88 -7.13 3.20
CA GLY A 87 7.24 -8.43 3.77
C GLY A 87 7.64 -9.44 2.69
N TYR A 88 7.86 -10.69 3.10
CA TYR A 88 8.31 -11.71 2.15
C TYR A 88 7.16 -12.42 1.44
N ASP A 89 6.23 -13.05 2.18
CA ASP A 89 5.20 -13.96 1.69
C ASP A 89 3.77 -13.58 2.13
N HIS A 90 3.52 -12.29 2.31
CA HIS A 90 2.24 -11.75 2.73
C HIS A 90 1.76 -12.25 4.12
N ALA A 91 2.70 -12.57 5.02
CA ALA A 91 2.38 -12.95 6.38
C ALA A 91 1.94 -11.73 7.22
N ARG A 92 0.85 -11.89 7.98
CA ARG A 92 0.38 -10.81 8.86
C ARG A 92 1.29 -10.67 10.07
N VAL A 93 1.63 -9.44 10.46
CA VAL A 93 2.57 -9.14 11.55
C VAL A 93 2.17 -9.83 12.86
N PHE A 94 0.89 -9.80 13.22
CA PHE A 94 0.40 -10.42 14.46
C PHE A 94 0.46 -11.97 14.45
N THR A 95 0.69 -12.62 13.30
CA THR A 95 0.88 -14.06 13.22
C THR A 95 2.35 -14.49 13.33
N LEU A 96 3.28 -13.57 13.07
CA LEU A 96 4.71 -13.84 13.07
C LEU A 96 5.34 -13.80 14.45
N GLY A 97 4.99 -12.82 15.28
CA GLY A 97 5.75 -12.46 16.49
C GLY A 97 7.04 -11.71 16.14
N ARG A 98 7.70 -11.13 17.17
CA ARG A 98 8.82 -10.18 17.00
C ARG A 98 9.98 -10.73 16.18
N ASP A 99 10.52 -11.90 16.55
CA ASP A 99 11.75 -12.42 15.94
C ASP A 99 11.53 -12.86 14.47
N ARG A 100 10.40 -13.54 14.22
CA ARG A 100 10.06 -13.93 12.84
C ARG A 100 9.72 -12.73 11.98
N PHE A 101 9.11 -11.69 12.54
CA PHE A 101 8.86 -10.46 11.83
C PHE A 101 10.17 -9.75 11.45
N ALA A 102 11.14 -9.67 12.39
CA ALA A 102 12.46 -9.11 12.09
C ALA A 102 13.16 -9.85 10.94
N ALA A 103 13.17 -11.18 10.99
CA ALA A 103 13.77 -12.01 9.94
C ALA A 103 13.04 -11.87 8.60
N ASP A 104 11.71 -11.75 8.60
CA ASP A 104 10.89 -11.58 7.40
C ASP A 104 11.22 -10.26 6.68
N ILE A 105 11.22 -9.14 7.42
CA ILE A 105 11.45 -7.83 6.82
C ILE A 105 12.92 -7.62 6.41
N GLU A 106 13.89 -8.22 7.12
CA GLU A 106 15.29 -8.24 6.74
C GLU A 106 15.49 -8.98 5.42
N ARG A 107 14.96 -10.20 5.32
CA ARG A 107 15.02 -11.00 4.09
C ARG A 107 14.37 -10.29 2.92
N ALA A 108 13.15 -9.78 3.11
CA ALA A 108 12.43 -9.08 2.06
C ALA A 108 13.19 -7.85 1.57
N ARG A 109 13.69 -7.02 2.50
CA ARG A 109 14.48 -5.83 2.17
C ARG A 109 15.70 -6.16 1.34
N LYS A 110 16.49 -7.14 1.75
CA LYS A 110 17.70 -7.56 1.04
C LYS A 110 17.39 -8.00 -0.39
N LEU A 111 16.36 -8.83 -0.59
CA LEU A 111 15.92 -9.27 -1.92
C LEU A 111 15.49 -8.09 -2.80
N LEU A 112 14.75 -7.15 -2.24
CA LEU A 112 14.28 -5.96 -2.96
C LEU A 112 15.46 -5.06 -3.36
N GLU A 113 16.42 -4.82 -2.47
CA GLU A 113 17.62 -4.04 -2.74
C GLU A 113 18.52 -4.72 -3.77
N ASP A 114 18.76 -6.03 -3.64
CA ASP A 114 19.58 -6.83 -4.57
C ASP A 114 18.98 -6.86 -5.99
N THR A 115 17.65 -6.91 -6.11
CA THR A 115 16.96 -7.02 -7.40
C THR A 115 16.70 -5.69 -8.07
N SER A 116 16.47 -4.62 -7.31
CA SER A 116 16.16 -3.28 -7.83
C SER A 116 17.39 -2.39 -8.00
N GLY A 117 18.44 -2.63 -7.21
CA GLY A 117 19.60 -1.75 -7.13
C GLY A 117 19.34 -0.44 -6.38
N THR A 118 18.23 -0.34 -5.63
CA THR A 118 17.85 0.86 -4.88
C THR A 118 17.68 0.57 -3.39
N ALA A 119 17.94 1.55 -2.54
CA ALA A 119 17.69 1.42 -1.10
C ALA A 119 16.19 1.30 -0.80
N VAL A 120 15.84 0.42 0.13
CA VAL A 120 14.47 0.18 0.60
C VAL A 120 14.30 0.74 2.01
N THR A 121 13.58 1.86 2.12
CA THR A 121 13.39 2.58 3.39
C THR A 121 11.94 2.59 3.88
N GLY A 122 11.00 2.17 3.06
CA GLY A 122 9.58 2.10 3.37
C GLY A 122 9.09 0.67 3.61
N TYR A 123 8.10 0.54 4.50
CA TYR A 123 7.42 -0.72 4.80
C TYR A 123 5.90 -0.56 4.80
N ARG A 124 5.20 -1.57 4.29
CA ARG A 124 3.76 -1.75 4.50
C ARG A 124 3.46 -3.17 4.96
N ALA A 125 2.76 -3.28 6.08
CA ALA A 125 2.34 -4.59 6.59
C ALA A 125 1.26 -5.22 5.70
N PRO A 126 1.39 -6.49 5.32
CA PRO A 126 0.34 -7.23 4.65
C PRO A 126 -1.00 -7.11 5.40
N SER A 127 -2.07 -6.82 4.65
CA SER A 127 -3.42 -6.61 5.22
C SER A 127 -3.48 -5.53 6.31
N PHE A 128 -2.62 -4.51 6.29
CA PHE A 128 -2.55 -3.47 7.34
C PHE A 128 -2.52 -4.04 8.75
N SER A 129 -1.70 -5.05 8.97
CA SER A 129 -1.67 -5.87 10.18
C SER A 129 -0.80 -5.32 11.33
N ILE A 130 -0.36 -4.05 11.26
CA ILE A 130 0.13 -3.33 12.43
C ILE A 130 -1.07 -2.61 13.06
N ASP A 131 -1.42 -3.05 14.27
CA ASP A 131 -2.53 -2.51 15.05
C ASP A 131 -2.22 -2.59 16.56
N GLN A 132 -3.22 -2.42 17.41
CA GLN A 132 -3.08 -2.46 18.87
C GLN A 132 -2.45 -3.74 19.41
N ARG A 133 -2.45 -4.85 18.66
CA ARG A 133 -1.86 -6.14 19.02
C ARG A 133 -0.35 -6.17 18.82
N THR A 134 0.19 -5.29 17.97
CA THR A 134 1.57 -5.34 17.49
C THR A 134 2.32 -4.00 17.62
N PRO A 135 2.19 -3.25 18.73
CA PRO A 135 2.88 -1.96 18.89
C PRO A 135 4.42 -2.11 18.85
N TRP A 136 4.92 -3.28 19.17
CA TRP A 136 6.33 -3.65 19.10
C TRP A 136 6.90 -3.67 17.67
N ALA A 137 6.04 -3.77 16.64
CA ALA A 137 6.48 -3.82 15.25
C ALA A 137 7.23 -2.54 14.82
N TYR A 138 6.84 -1.40 15.35
CA TYR A 138 7.52 -0.14 15.03
C TYR A 138 8.96 -0.10 15.55
N ALA A 139 9.20 -0.67 16.76
CA ALA A 139 10.55 -0.78 17.30
C ALA A 139 11.43 -1.66 16.39
N VAL A 140 10.90 -2.79 15.92
CA VAL A 140 11.61 -3.67 14.98
C VAL A 140 11.89 -2.97 13.65
N LEU A 141 10.93 -2.24 13.10
CA LEU A 141 11.14 -1.46 11.88
C LEU A 141 12.26 -0.41 12.03
N ALA A 142 12.25 0.31 13.16
CA ALA A 142 13.29 1.29 13.44
C ALA A 142 14.68 0.64 13.65
N GLU A 143 14.75 -0.48 14.37
CA GLU A 143 15.97 -1.28 14.57
C GLU A 143 16.55 -1.78 13.24
N GLN A 144 15.69 -2.14 12.29
CA GLN A 144 16.05 -2.57 10.94
C GLN A 144 16.33 -1.39 9.99
N GLY A 145 16.23 -0.13 10.43
CA GLY A 145 16.57 1.04 9.65
C GLY A 145 15.53 1.46 8.61
N TYR A 146 14.26 1.07 8.79
CA TYR A 146 13.17 1.64 8.00
C TYR A 146 12.90 3.08 8.42
N ALA A 147 12.73 3.98 7.44
CA ALA A 147 12.45 5.39 7.69
C ALA A 147 10.96 5.67 7.88
N TYR A 148 10.09 4.88 7.24
CA TYR A 148 8.65 5.02 7.38
C TYR A 148 7.90 3.69 7.24
N SER A 149 6.69 3.70 7.76
CA SER A 149 5.68 2.65 7.58
C SER A 149 4.39 3.26 7.03
N SER A 150 3.63 2.49 6.26
CA SER A 150 2.26 2.83 5.85
C SER A 150 1.36 1.61 6.07
N SER A 151 1.25 1.19 7.32
CA SER A 151 0.69 -0.09 7.74
C SER A 151 -0.63 0.01 8.50
N VAL A 152 -1.12 1.23 8.74
CA VAL A 152 -2.33 1.48 9.53
C VAL A 152 -3.49 1.92 8.65
N ALA A 153 -4.64 1.28 8.87
CA ALA A 153 -5.93 1.73 8.35
C ALA A 153 -6.81 2.21 9.53
N PRO A 154 -7.03 3.54 9.70
CA PRO A 154 -7.71 4.10 10.86
C PRO A 154 -9.24 3.99 10.75
N ILE A 155 -9.75 2.77 10.56
CA ILE A 155 -11.16 2.40 10.40
C ILE A 155 -11.52 1.18 11.23
N VAL A 156 -12.81 0.88 11.30
CA VAL A 156 -13.32 -0.44 11.73
C VAL A 156 -13.52 -1.30 10.49
N HIS A 157 -12.86 -2.44 10.42
CA HIS A 157 -13.05 -3.42 9.37
C HIS A 157 -12.94 -4.84 9.93
N ASP A 158 -13.58 -5.82 9.30
CA ASP A 158 -13.64 -7.21 9.80
C ASP A 158 -12.32 -8.01 9.67
N HIS A 159 -11.38 -7.54 8.87
CA HIS A 159 -10.07 -8.20 8.66
C HIS A 159 -8.88 -7.39 9.17
N TYR A 160 -9.01 -6.07 9.28
CA TYR A 160 -7.94 -5.16 9.65
C TYR A 160 -8.53 -3.85 10.18
N GLY A 161 -7.66 -2.97 10.65
CA GLY A 161 -8.04 -1.63 11.07
C GLY A 161 -7.75 -1.35 12.53
N TRP A 162 -7.34 -0.13 12.75
CA TRP A 162 -7.09 0.44 14.07
C TRP A 162 -7.84 1.77 14.19
N ARG A 163 -9.09 1.70 14.63
CA ARG A 163 -10.02 2.85 14.66
C ARG A 163 -9.48 4.05 15.40
N GLU A 164 -8.77 3.84 16.50
CA GLU A 164 -8.25 4.90 17.39
C GLU A 164 -6.97 5.52 16.86
N ALA A 165 -6.31 4.91 15.88
CA ALA A 165 -5.08 5.46 15.30
C ALA A 165 -5.32 6.85 14.71
N PRO A 166 -4.30 7.71 14.67
CA PRO A 166 -4.35 8.99 13.96
C PRO A 166 -4.75 8.80 12.49
N ARG A 167 -5.47 9.79 11.93
CA ARG A 167 -5.88 9.77 10.50
C ARG A 167 -4.74 10.14 9.55
N PHE A 168 -3.75 10.86 10.04
CA PHE A 168 -2.63 11.42 9.28
C PHE A 168 -1.31 10.96 9.85
N ALA A 169 -0.22 11.25 9.16
CA ALA A 169 1.12 10.87 9.57
C ALA A 169 1.42 11.22 11.03
N PHE A 170 2.08 10.30 11.73
CA PHE A 170 2.49 10.46 13.12
C PHE A 170 3.76 9.66 13.43
N GLN A 171 4.44 10.03 14.50
CA GLN A 171 5.59 9.29 15.02
C GLN A 171 5.11 8.23 16.02
N PRO A 172 5.22 6.93 15.69
CA PRO A 172 4.73 5.86 16.57
C PRO A 172 5.65 5.55 17.76
N LEU A 173 6.89 6.04 17.72
CA LEU A 173 7.91 5.81 18.76
C LEU A 173 8.51 7.14 19.19
N ALA A 174 8.50 7.41 20.48
CA ALA A 174 9.20 8.55 21.06
C ALA A 174 10.72 8.44 20.79
N GLY A 175 11.33 9.52 20.33
CA GLY A 175 12.77 9.58 20.05
C GLY A 175 13.24 8.85 18.78
N SER A 176 12.33 8.29 17.97
CA SER A 176 12.64 7.70 16.67
C SER A 176 12.24 8.64 15.54
N SER A 177 12.99 8.61 14.44
CA SER A 177 12.64 9.29 13.20
C SER A 177 11.61 8.53 12.34
N LEU A 178 11.23 7.32 12.73
CA LEU A 178 10.25 6.50 12.02
C LEU A 178 8.89 7.21 11.98
N VAL A 179 8.31 7.32 10.78
CA VAL A 179 6.99 7.92 10.56
C VAL A 179 6.00 6.83 10.13
N GLU A 180 4.83 6.77 10.74
CA GLU A 180 3.69 6.02 10.23
C GLU A 180 2.80 6.93 9.39
N ILE A 181 2.47 6.48 8.17
CA ILE A 181 1.61 7.21 7.22
C ILE A 181 0.36 6.37 6.94
N PRO A 182 -0.74 6.58 7.68
CA PRO A 182 -1.96 5.81 7.51
C PRO A 182 -2.62 6.00 6.15
N VAL A 183 -3.32 4.96 5.67
CA VAL A 183 -4.14 5.08 4.47
C VAL A 183 -5.34 5.99 4.71
N THR A 184 -5.77 6.66 3.65
CA THR A 184 -6.77 7.72 3.75
C THR A 184 -8.13 7.23 4.24
N THR A 185 -8.64 7.98 5.20
CA THR A 185 -10.06 7.97 5.60
C THR A 185 -10.68 9.35 5.40
N ALA A 186 -11.93 9.39 4.94
CA ALA A 186 -12.75 10.60 4.90
C ALA A 186 -13.73 10.66 6.07
N MET A 187 -14.25 11.83 6.36
CA MET A 187 -15.28 12.03 7.39
C MET A 187 -16.67 12.15 6.73
N LEU A 188 -17.58 11.25 7.07
CA LEU A 188 -18.96 11.29 6.60
C LEU A 188 -19.91 11.18 7.79
N GLY A 189 -20.70 12.21 8.05
CA GLY A 189 -21.62 12.25 9.19
C GLY A 189 -20.95 12.01 10.55
N GLY A 190 -19.75 12.56 10.76
CA GLY A 190 -18.96 12.38 11.99
C GLY A 190 -18.26 11.01 12.13
N ARG A 191 -18.36 10.15 11.12
CA ARG A 191 -17.71 8.81 11.13
C ARG A 191 -16.60 8.73 10.10
N ARG A 192 -15.55 7.96 10.42
CA ARG A 192 -14.48 7.64 9.46
C ARG A 192 -14.95 6.60 8.48
N VAL A 193 -14.77 6.86 7.19
CA VAL A 193 -15.04 5.92 6.09
C VAL A 193 -13.77 5.69 5.28
N ALA A 194 -13.55 4.46 4.82
CA ALA A 194 -12.41 4.12 3.99
C ALA A 194 -12.48 4.87 2.66
N ALA A 195 -11.38 5.48 2.24
CA ALA A 195 -11.32 6.30 1.04
C ALA A 195 -10.04 6.10 0.20
N GLY A 196 -9.03 5.42 0.76
CA GLY A 196 -7.71 5.27 0.13
C GLY A 196 -7.46 3.91 -0.52
N GLY A 197 -8.41 2.97 -0.53
CA GLY A 197 -8.16 1.60 -0.99
C GLY A 197 -8.86 1.22 -2.28
N GLY A 198 -8.16 0.45 -3.15
CA GLY A 198 -8.67 -0.04 -4.44
C GLY A 198 -9.98 -0.82 -4.34
N GLY A 199 -10.17 -1.64 -3.30
CA GLY A 199 -11.40 -2.39 -3.10
C GLY A 199 -12.64 -1.52 -2.99
N PHE A 200 -12.61 -0.48 -2.15
CA PHE A 200 -13.70 0.51 -2.05
C PHE A 200 -13.80 1.37 -3.32
N PHE A 201 -12.67 1.71 -3.92
CA PHE A 201 -12.62 2.46 -5.17
C PHE A 201 -13.31 1.74 -6.32
N ARG A 202 -13.17 0.42 -6.42
CA ARG A 202 -13.86 -0.38 -7.45
C ARG A 202 -15.38 -0.40 -7.24
N VAL A 203 -15.82 -0.59 -5.98
CA VAL A 203 -17.23 -0.80 -5.64
C VAL A 203 -18.03 0.52 -5.65
N LEU A 204 -17.48 1.58 -5.06
CA LEU A 204 -18.17 2.87 -4.94
C LEU A 204 -18.08 3.69 -6.25
N PRO A 205 -19.02 4.60 -6.51
CA PRO A 205 -18.91 5.54 -7.62
C PRO A 205 -17.61 6.36 -7.55
N TYR A 206 -16.99 6.65 -8.69
CA TYR A 206 -15.77 7.48 -8.76
C TYR A 206 -15.94 8.83 -8.04
N ALA A 207 -17.13 9.42 -8.14
CA ALA A 207 -17.47 10.67 -7.47
C ALA A 207 -17.25 10.64 -5.95
N PHE A 208 -17.43 9.48 -5.30
CA PHE A 208 -17.18 9.31 -3.87
C PHE A 208 -15.68 9.44 -3.55
N SER A 209 -14.83 8.72 -4.25
CA SER A 209 -13.37 8.79 -4.04
C SER A 209 -12.81 10.17 -4.34
N ARG A 210 -13.29 10.79 -5.41
CA ARG A 210 -12.96 12.17 -5.77
C ARG A 210 -13.38 13.16 -4.68
N TRP A 211 -14.58 13.03 -4.13
CA TRP A 211 -15.05 13.83 -2.99
C TRP A 211 -14.17 13.62 -1.77
N ALA A 212 -13.86 12.39 -1.43
CA ALA A 212 -13.07 12.04 -0.25
C ALA A 212 -11.65 12.61 -0.30
N ILE A 213 -10.95 12.47 -1.43
CA ILE A 213 -9.62 13.05 -1.63
C ILE A 213 -9.69 14.59 -1.54
N ARG A 214 -10.68 15.20 -2.20
CA ARG A 214 -10.89 16.66 -2.11
C ARG A 214 -11.19 17.13 -0.70
N GLN A 215 -11.95 16.34 0.10
CA GLN A 215 -12.19 16.67 1.50
C GLN A 215 -10.88 16.71 2.27
N VAL A 216 -10.05 15.65 2.17
CA VAL A 216 -8.74 15.60 2.86
C VAL A 216 -7.83 16.74 2.42
N ASN A 217 -7.73 17.00 1.12
CA ASN A 217 -6.85 18.06 0.63
C ASN A 217 -7.33 19.47 1.01
N ARG A 218 -8.63 19.76 0.95
CA ARG A 218 -9.17 21.12 1.15
C ARG A 218 -9.53 21.42 2.59
N GLN A 219 -10.14 20.48 3.30
CA GLN A 219 -10.62 20.71 4.68
C GLN A 219 -9.54 20.36 5.70
N ASP A 220 -8.91 19.18 5.56
CA ASP A 220 -7.86 18.76 6.48
C ASP A 220 -6.50 19.40 6.13
N ARG A 221 -6.32 19.91 4.89
CA ARG A 221 -5.05 20.44 4.34
C ARG A 221 -3.90 19.42 4.41
N ARG A 222 -4.22 18.15 4.20
CA ARG A 222 -3.29 17.03 4.27
C ARG A 222 -3.25 16.26 2.94
N PRO A 223 -2.15 15.55 2.65
CA PRO A 223 -2.10 14.60 1.54
C PRO A 223 -3.05 13.43 1.80
N ALA A 224 -3.72 12.98 0.76
CA ALA A 224 -4.41 11.71 0.73
C ALA A 224 -3.44 10.60 0.34
N ILE A 225 -3.62 9.40 0.91
CA ILE A 225 -2.85 8.20 0.60
C ILE A 225 -3.77 7.21 -0.08
N PHE A 226 -3.44 6.86 -1.32
CA PHE A 226 -4.20 5.91 -2.11
C PHE A 226 -3.35 4.69 -2.45
N TYR A 227 -3.94 3.49 -2.33
CA TYR A 227 -3.29 2.24 -2.68
C TYR A 227 -4.22 1.33 -3.47
N PHE A 228 -3.64 0.46 -4.26
CA PHE A 228 -4.33 -0.63 -4.98
C PHE A 228 -3.32 -1.72 -5.33
N HIS A 229 -3.81 -2.82 -5.92
CA HIS A 229 -3.00 -3.98 -6.24
C HIS A 229 -3.00 -4.25 -7.75
N PRO A 230 -1.94 -4.85 -8.33
CA PRO A 230 -1.87 -5.17 -9.76
C PRO A 230 -3.02 -6.05 -10.25
N TRP A 231 -3.47 -7.00 -9.44
CA TRP A 231 -4.58 -7.88 -9.79
C TRP A 231 -5.94 -7.16 -9.90
N GLU A 232 -6.09 -5.98 -9.33
CA GLU A 232 -7.36 -5.23 -9.38
C GLU A 232 -7.68 -4.68 -10.78
N ILE A 233 -6.69 -4.56 -11.66
CA ILE A 233 -6.90 -4.12 -13.06
C ILE A 233 -7.05 -5.29 -14.05
N ASP A 234 -7.09 -6.53 -13.57
CA ASP A 234 -7.15 -7.75 -14.39
C ASP A 234 -8.50 -8.48 -14.26
N PRO A 235 -9.49 -8.16 -15.10
CA PRO A 235 -10.79 -8.84 -15.07
C PRO A 235 -10.70 -10.31 -15.49
N ASP A 236 -9.65 -10.71 -16.21
CA ASP A 236 -9.45 -12.05 -16.77
C ASP A 236 -8.62 -12.97 -15.86
N GLN A 237 -8.32 -12.52 -14.64
CA GLN A 237 -7.59 -13.33 -13.67
C GLN A 237 -8.31 -14.65 -13.34
N PRO A 238 -7.59 -15.71 -12.94
CA PRO A 238 -8.17 -17.00 -12.59
C PRO A 238 -9.25 -16.87 -11.48
N ARG A 239 -10.26 -17.71 -11.56
CA ARG A 239 -11.34 -17.76 -10.57
C ARG A 239 -11.07 -18.85 -9.54
N VAL A 240 -11.32 -18.55 -8.25
CA VAL A 240 -11.19 -19.49 -7.14
C VAL A 240 -12.59 -19.94 -6.72
N PRO A 241 -13.12 -21.04 -7.32
CA PRO A 241 -14.55 -21.41 -7.14
C PRO A 241 -14.86 -21.82 -5.71
N HIS A 242 -13.90 -22.40 -5.00
CA HIS A 242 -14.09 -22.90 -3.62
C HIS A 242 -13.88 -21.84 -2.55
N ALA A 243 -13.50 -20.61 -2.90
CA ALA A 243 -13.39 -19.53 -1.93
C ALA A 243 -14.77 -19.10 -1.41
N PRO A 244 -14.86 -18.63 -0.14
CA PRO A 244 -16.11 -18.13 0.43
C PRO A 244 -16.76 -17.06 -0.46
N VAL A 245 -18.11 -17.08 -0.55
CA VAL A 245 -18.87 -16.16 -1.41
C VAL A 245 -18.50 -14.68 -1.13
N LYS A 246 -18.36 -14.32 0.15
CA LYS A 246 -17.98 -12.96 0.55
C LYS A 246 -16.60 -12.57 0.02
N SER A 247 -15.62 -13.49 0.08
CA SER A 247 -14.28 -13.28 -0.45
C SER A 247 -14.31 -13.10 -1.98
N ARG A 248 -15.05 -13.97 -2.67
CA ARG A 248 -15.22 -13.90 -4.14
C ARG A 248 -15.88 -12.58 -4.57
N LEU A 249 -16.93 -12.16 -3.90
CA LEU A 249 -17.59 -10.88 -4.19
C LEU A 249 -16.64 -9.70 -3.98
N ARG A 250 -15.91 -9.65 -2.86
CA ARG A 250 -14.91 -8.60 -2.60
C ARG A 250 -13.80 -8.56 -3.65
N HIS A 251 -13.32 -9.73 -4.05
CA HIS A 251 -12.18 -9.85 -4.95
C HIS A 251 -12.55 -9.53 -6.39
N TYR A 252 -13.66 -10.06 -6.91
CA TYR A 252 -13.97 -10.01 -8.34
C TYR A 252 -14.92 -8.89 -8.77
N THR A 253 -15.54 -8.16 -7.83
CA THR A 253 -16.50 -7.10 -8.19
C THR A 253 -15.81 -5.94 -8.90
N ASN A 254 -16.35 -5.55 -10.08
CA ASN A 254 -15.97 -4.37 -10.86
C ASN A 254 -14.46 -4.29 -11.22
N LEU A 255 -13.78 -5.40 -11.45
CA LEU A 255 -12.39 -5.41 -11.94
C LEU A 255 -12.26 -4.68 -13.27
N ASP A 256 -13.25 -4.83 -14.15
CA ASP A 256 -13.36 -4.16 -15.44
C ASP A 256 -13.43 -2.63 -15.34
N LYS A 257 -13.91 -2.12 -14.21
CA LYS A 257 -14.06 -0.68 -13.95
C LYS A 257 -12.82 -0.04 -13.31
N MET A 258 -11.88 -0.87 -12.83
CA MET A 258 -10.72 -0.36 -12.06
C MET A 258 -9.79 0.48 -12.94
N ALA A 259 -9.31 -0.05 -14.05
CA ALA A 259 -8.35 0.64 -14.92
C ALA A 259 -8.90 1.99 -15.46
N PRO A 260 -10.14 2.09 -15.99
CA PRO A 260 -10.71 3.38 -16.41
C PRO A 260 -10.81 4.41 -15.28
N LYS A 261 -11.24 3.98 -14.07
CA LYS A 261 -11.31 4.88 -12.92
C LYS A 261 -9.93 5.35 -12.47
N LEU A 262 -8.93 4.45 -12.49
CA LEU A 262 -7.57 4.75 -12.08
C LEU A 262 -6.92 5.76 -13.03
N ARG A 263 -7.11 5.62 -14.37
CA ARG A 263 -6.69 6.63 -15.35
C ARG A 263 -7.27 8.01 -15.02
N GLY A 264 -8.57 8.09 -14.70
CA GLY A 264 -9.19 9.34 -14.27
C GLY A 264 -8.56 9.90 -12.98
N LEU A 265 -8.26 9.04 -12.01
CA LEU A 265 -7.70 9.44 -10.72
C LEU A 265 -6.28 10.03 -10.84
N VAL A 266 -5.41 9.38 -11.61
CA VAL A 266 -4.01 9.80 -11.77
C VAL A 266 -3.88 11.12 -12.54
N HIS A 267 -4.82 11.43 -13.43
CA HIS A 267 -4.86 12.72 -14.12
C HIS A 267 -5.53 13.87 -13.33
N GLU A 268 -6.47 13.54 -12.42
CA GLU A 268 -7.24 14.58 -11.70
C GLU A 268 -6.46 15.20 -10.54
N PHE A 269 -5.62 14.44 -9.84
CA PHE A 269 -4.89 14.88 -8.65
C PHE A 269 -3.37 14.89 -8.90
N ALA A 270 -2.63 15.61 -8.02
CA ALA A 270 -1.17 15.50 -7.98
C ALA A 270 -0.79 14.30 -7.09
N TRP A 271 0.07 13.45 -7.60
CA TRP A 271 0.54 12.23 -6.93
C TRP A 271 2.05 12.21 -6.83
N GLY A 272 2.55 11.51 -5.82
CA GLY A 272 3.98 11.30 -5.59
C GLY A 272 4.24 10.06 -4.76
N ARG A 273 5.52 9.77 -4.59
CA ARG A 273 6.04 8.63 -3.83
C ARG A 273 5.84 8.85 -2.32
N MET A 274 5.71 7.75 -1.59
CA MET A 274 5.50 7.77 -0.14
C MET A 274 6.74 8.22 0.64
N ASP A 275 7.96 7.89 0.16
CA ASP A 275 9.21 8.36 0.76
C ASP A 275 9.31 9.90 0.78
N MET A 276 8.87 10.56 -0.30
CA MET A 276 8.84 12.02 -0.38
C MET A 276 7.88 12.64 0.65
N LEU A 277 6.76 11.97 0.92
CA LEU A 277 5.83 12.40 1.96
C LEU A 277 6.41 12.14 3.35
N ALA A 278 7.04 10.98 3.57
CA ALA A 278 7.69 10.65 4.83
C ALA A 278 8.75 11.68 5.23
N HIS A 279 9.59 12.09 4.27
CA HIS A 279 10.61 13.12 4.51
C HIS A 279 9.99 14.48 4.92
N ARG A 280 8.88 14.88 4.30
CA ARG A 280 8.20 16.13 4.66
C ARG A 280 7.60 16.06 6.07
N GLU A 281 6.93 14.96 6.40
CA GLU A 281 6.32 14.79 7.72
C GLU A 281 7.37 14.69 8.84
N ALA A 282 8.52 14.04 8.57
CA ALA A 282 9.63 13.99 9.50
C ALA A 282 10.24 15.40 9.76
N ALA A 283 10.39 16.21 8.72
CA ALA A 283 10.91 17.58 8.84
C ALA A 283 9.96 18.45 9.69
N VAL A 284 8.65 18.40 9.42
CA VAL A 284 7.64 19.14 10.21
C VAL A 284 7.65 18.72 11.69
N ALA A 285 7.81 17.42 11.97
CA ALA A 285 7.87 16.93 13.34
C ALA A 285 9.12 17.45 14.08
N GLN A 286 10.26 17.56 13.41
CA GLN A 286 11.51 18.10 14.00
C GLN A 286 11.39 19.60 14.30
N GLU A 287 10.78 20.38 13.41
CA GLU A 287 10.56 21.83 13.62
C GLU A 287 9.64 22.12 14.83
N LEU A 288 8.73 21.22 15.17
CA LEU A 288 7.82 21.39 16.32
C LEU A 288 8.49 21.06 17.67
N VAL A 289 9.65 20.40 17.67
CA VAL A 289 10.40 19.98 18.87
C VAL A 289 11.60 20.90 19.14
N ALA A 290 12.05 21.64 18.15
CA ALA A 290 13.14 22.63 18.25
C ALA A 290 12.64 23.99 18.74
#